data_404640a4542b141cc5296bb9dd94cae6
#
_entry.id   404640a4542b141cc5296bb9dd94cae6
#
_cell.length_a   1.000
_cell.length_b   1.000
_cell.length_c   1.000
_cell.angle_alpha   90.00
_cell.angle_beta   90.00
_cell.angle_gamma   90.00
#
_symmetry.space_group_name_H-M   'P 1'
#
loop_
_entity.id
_entity.type
_entity.pdbx_description
1 polymer ?
#
loop_
_entity_poly.entity_id
_entity_poly.type
_entity_poly.pdbx_seq_one_letter_code
_entity_poly.pdbx_strand_id
1 'polypeptide(L)'
;MTSARRPGFVGGTLDRADNVRSDPARAAAAFADARARRLLLDGLDPVVADGTRLAREPLPQGARIDRHVLLGIDEHGPLFVALNDDVPHGASRPAGLWDMVQALPDEELALFGGARSLVDWHRRHRFCANCGQPTHPSKAGWARRCDVQQGGCGTEHFPRVDPVTIMLAEYEGRILIGRQHSWPEGRYSALAGFVEPGETIEEAVARELFEEAGIRVSRVDYVMSQPWPFPSSLMMACIAQATGSDLTLDETEIEDAIWVDEAQVRAALAGEPGALFLSPPKIAVAWHLFTHWLHLCEERRN
;
A
#
# COMPACT_ATOMS: atom_id res chain seq x y z
N MET A 1 18.84 20.73 -3.48
CA MET A 1 17.85 19.99 -2.68
C MET A 1 17.91 18.54 -3.14
N THR A 2 18.58 17.68 -2.39
CA THR A 2 18.58 16.24 -2.65
C THR A 2 17.15 15.75 -2.51
N SER A 3 16.61 15.13 -3.56
CA SER A 3 15.29 14.48 -3.56
C SER A 3 15.26 13.52 -2.38
N ALA A 4 14.56 13.89 -1.30
CA ALA A 4 14.29 12.95 -0.23
C ALA A 4 13.57 11.75 -0.86
N ARG A 5 14.20 10.56 -0.80
CA ARG A 5 13.58 9.33 -1.32
C ARG A 5 12.21 9.18 -0.68
N ARG A 6 11.22 8.95 -1.52
CA ARG A 6 9.83 8.71 -1.08
C ARG A 6 9.64 7.21 -0.81
N PRO A 7 8.68 6.83 0.04
CA PRO A 7 8.27 5.44 0.15
C PRO A 7 7.85 4.88 -1.21
N GLY A 8 7.96 3.57 -1.40
CA GLY A 8 7.50 2.94 -2.63
C GLY A 8 6.00 3.15 -2.89
N PHE A 9 5.57 2.93 -4.12
CA PHE A 9 4.17 3.06 -4.59
C PHE A 9 3.60 4.49 -4.55
N VAL A 10 4.41 5.52 -4.33
CA VAL A 10 4.04 6.94 -4.42
C VAL A 10 4.68 7.60 -5.64
N GLY A 11 4.19 8.79 -6.01
CA GLY A 11 4.78 9.56 -7.12
C GLY A 11 4.20 9.23 -8.50
N GLY A 12 3.03 8.59 -8.56
CA GLY A 12 2.33 8.36 -9.82
C GLY A 12 1.98 9.67 -10.53
N THR A 13 2.29 9.74 -11.82
CA THR A 13 2.09 10.91 -12.70
C THR A 13 0.88 10.78 -13.62
N LEU A 14 0.27 9.57 -13.68
CA LEU A 14 -0.86 9.28 -14.54
C LEU A 14 -2.11 10.09 -14.14
N ASP A 15 -2.72 10.82 -15.08
CA ASP A 15 -4.03 11.41 -14.87
C ASP A 15 -5.08 10.30 -14.76
N ARG A 16 -5.69 10.18 -13.60
CA ARG A 16 -6.71 9.15 -13.33
C ARG A 16 -8.04 9.38 -14.06
N ALA A 17 -8.17 10.52 -14.76
CA ALA A 17 -9.24 10.87 -15.68
C ALA A 17 -10.65 10.61 -15.13
N ASP A 18 -10.96 11.16 -13.94
CA ASP A 18 -12.25 10.95 -13.28
C ASP A 18 -13.44 11.36 -14.15
N ASN A 19 -13.31 12.46 -14.89
CA ASN A 19 -14.31 12.96 -15.83
C ASN A 19 -14.53 12.05 -17.04
N VAL A 20 -13.58 11.19 -17.38
CA VAL A 20 -13.69 10.17 -18.44
C VAL A 20 -14.33 8.91 -17.88
N ARG A 21 -13.81 8.40 -16.77
CA ARG A 21 -14.29 7.11 -16.20
C ARG A 21 -15.71 7.19 -15.64
N SER A 22 -16.15 8.39 -15.24
CA SER A 22 -17.52 8.64 -14.74
C SER A 22 -18.56 8.83 -15.82
N ASP A 23 -18.15 9.05 -17.09
CA ASP A 23 -19.02 9.20 -18.27
C ASP A 23 -18.89 7.97 -19.18
N PRO A 24 -19.95 7.15 -19.35
CA PRO A 24 -19.89 5.94 -20.17
C PRO A 24 -19.50 6.19 -21.64
N ALA A 25 -19.92 7.31 -22.23
CA ALA A 25 -19.60 7.63 -23.64
C ALA A 25 -18.11 8.00 -23.78
N ARG A 26 -17.56 8.80 -22.85
CA ARG A 26 -16.15 9.13 -22.81
C ARG A 26 -15.27 7.91 -22.51
N ALA A 27 -15.70 7.06 -21.58
CA ALA A 27 -15.00 5.81 -21.28
C ALA A 27 -14.96 4.88 -22.50
N ALA A 28 -16.06 4.75 -23.22
CA ALA A 28 -16.12 3.97 -24.47
C ALA A 28 -15.22 4.58 -25.56
N ALA A 29 -15.20 5.90 -25.70
CA ALA A 29 -14.32 6.59 -26.64
C ALA A 29 -12.83 6.38 -26.28
N ALA A 30 -12.47 6.47 -25.01
CA ALA A 30 -11.10 6.19 -24.54
C ALA A 30 -10.70 4.73 -24.78
N PHE A 31 -11.62 3.78 -24.63
CA PHE A 31 -11.36 2.36 -24.90
C PHE A 31 -11.17 2.08 -26.41
N ALA A 32 -11.86 2.83 -27.27
CA ALA A 32 -11.77 2.74 -28.73
C ALA A 32 -10.63 3.58 -29.33
N ASP A 33 -9.89 4.37 -28.53
CA ASP A 33 -8.75 5.16 -29.01
C ASP A 33 -7.66 4.23 -29.57
N ALA A 34 -7.18 4.51 -30.76
CA ALA A 34 -6.12 3.71 -31.42
C ALA A 34 -4.81 3.65 -30.61
N ARG A 35 -4.60 4.60 -29.67
CA ARG A 35 -3.47 4.64 -28.76
C ARG A 35 -3.73 3.91 -27.43
N ALA A 36 -4.95 3.36 -27.23
CA ALA A 36 -5.29 2.65 -26.01
C ALA A 36 -4.39 1.43 -25.82
N ARG A 37 -3.83 1.32 -24.62
CA ARG A 37 -2.88 0.25 -24.23
C ARG A 37 -3.38 -0.44 -22.98
N ARG A 38 -2.88 -1.64 -22.74
CA ARG A 38 -3.05 -2.30 -21.44
C ARG A 38 -1.71 -2.56 -20.76
N LEU A 39 -1.71 -2.37 -19.46
CA LEU A 39 -0.65 -2.84 -18.56
C LEU A 39 -0.79 -4.35 -18.40
N LEU A 40 0.33 -5.06 -18.48
CA LEU A 40 0.35 -6.50 -18.28
C LEU A 40 0.64 -6.87 -16.83
N LEU A 41 -0.17 -7.76 -16.30
CA LEU A 41 0.04 -8.42 -15.02
C LEU A 41 -0.01 -9.93 -15.25
N ASP A 42 0.86 -10.67 -14.58
CA ASP A 42 0.73 -12.12 -14.43
C ASP A 42 -0.01 -12.40 -13.11
N GLY A 43 -1.30 -12.69 -13.22
CA GLY A 43 -2.17 -12.72 -12.06
C GLY A 43 -2.28 -11.33 -11.40
N LEU A 44 -1.57 -11.13 -10.30
CA LEU A 44 -1.46 -9.85 -9.59
C LEU A 44 -0.02 -9.30 -9.59
N ASP A 45 0.91 -9.98 -10.26
CA ASP A 45 2.32 -9.63 -10.22
C ASP A 45 2.73 -8.82 -11.46
N PRO A 46 3.77 -7.97 -11.36
CA PRO A 46 4.16 -7.11 -12.46
C PRO A 46 4.84 -7.92 -13.57
N VAL A 47 4.49 -7.65 -14.82
CA VAL A 47 5.28 -8.09 -15.98
C VAL A 47 6.22 -6.95 -16.38
N VAL A 48 7.51 -7.19 -16.29
CA VAL A 48 8.56 -6.19 -16.58
C VAL A 48 9.12 -6.42 -17.98
N ALA A 49 9.18 -5.37 -18.81
CA ALA A 49 9.60 -5.45 -20.19
C ALA A 49 11.13 -5.40 -20.36
N ASP A 50 11.81 -4.47 -19.69
CA ASP A 50 13.24 -4.19 -19.87
C ASP A 50 14.03 -4.05 -18.56
N GLY A 51 13.49 -4.61 -17.48
CA GLY A 51 14.06 -4.53 -16.13
C GLY A 51 13.73 -3.25 -15.36
N THR A 52 13.22 -2.21 -16.02
CA THR A 52 12.91 -0.90 -15.40
C THR A 52 11.51 -0.38 -15.70
N ARG A 53 10.77 -1.01 -16.58
CA ARG A 53 9.42 -0.58 -17.01
C ARG A 53 8.45 -1.75 -17.00
N LEU A 54 7.25 -1.49 -16.56
CA LEU A 54 6.15 -2.44 -16.67
C LEU A 54 5.79 -2.66 -18.14
N ALA A 55 5.50 -3.90 -18.52
CA ALA A 55 5.11 -4.24 -19.88
C ALA A 55 3.73 -3.66 -20.23
N ARG A 56 3.64 -3.08 -21.41
CA ARG A 56 2.43 -2.51 -21.98
C ARG A 56 2.26 -2.98 -23.41
N GLU A 57 1.05 -3.24 -23.83
CA GLU A 57 0.73 -3.60 -25.21
C GLU A 57 -0.55 -2.90 -25.69
N PRO A 58 -0.82 -2.80 -27.00
CA PRO A 58 -2.12 -2.36 -27.51
C PRO A 58 -3.24 -3.25 -26.97
N LEU A 59 -4.45 -2.69 -26.85
CA LEU A 59 -5.62 -3.50 -26.51
C LEU A 59 -5.79 -4.61 -27.57
N PRO A 60 -6.01 -5.88 -27.15
CA PRO A 60 -6.18 -6.97 -28.10
C PRO A 60 -7.49 -6.83 -28.88
N GLN A 61 -7.49 -7.36 -30.11
CA GLN A 61 -8.72 -7.41 -30.91
C GLN A 61 -9.80 -8.18 -30.14
N GLY A 62 -11.02 -7.61 -30.08
CA GLY A 62 -12.13 -8.19 -29.34
C GLY A 62 -12.10 -7.93 -27.83
N ALA A 63 -11.18 -7.09 -27.34
CA ALA A 63 -11.20 -6.64 -25.95
C ALA A 63 -12.56 -6.00 -25.59
N ARG A 64 -12.97 -6.20 -24.35
CA ARG A 64 -14.25 -5.70 -23.82
C ARG A 64 -14.00 -4.72 -22.71
N ILE A 65 -14.64 -3.55 -22.73
CA ILE A 65 -14.48 -2.51 -21.71
C ILE A 65 -14.90 -2.98 -20.31
N ASP A 66 -15.92 -3.82 -20.21
CA ASP A 66 -16.41 -4.39 -18.95
C ASP A 66 -15.44 -5.42 -18.33
N ARG A 67 -14.35 -5.77 -19.03
CA ARG A 67 -13.26 -6.64 -18.58
C ARG A 67 -11.95 -5.89 -18.37
N HIS A 68 -12.00 -4.55 -18.35
CA HIS A 68 -10.84 -3.71 -18.16
C HIS A 68 -11.12 -2.56 -17.18
N VAL A 69 -10.06 -2.09 -16.51
CA VAL A 69 -10.08 -0.88 -15.68
C VAL A 69 -9.27 0.19 -16.38
N LEU A 70 -9.83 1.38 -16.57
CA LEU A 70 -9.07 2.54 -16.99
C LEU A 70 -8.19 3.01 -15.83
N LEU A 71 -6.88 2.80 -15.89
CA LEU A 71 -5.94 3.28 -14.89
C LEU A 71 -5.79 4.79 -14.95
N GLY A 72 -5.80 5.35 -16.16
CA GLY A 72 -5.72 6.76 -16.44
C GLY A 72 -5.29 7.04 -17.88
N ILE A 73 -4.92 8.30 -18.13
CA ILE A 73 -4.49 8.81 -19.44
C ILE A 73 -3.15 9.52 -19.27
N ASP A 74 -2.20 9.19 -20.15
CA ASP A 74 -0.91 9.88 -20.28
C ASP A 74 -0.73 10.47 -21.69
N GLU A 75 0.44 11.02 -22.00
CA GLU A 75 0.79 11.57 -23.30
C GLU A 75 0.71 10.53 -24.46
N HIS A 76 0.83 9.25 -24.12
CA HIS A 76 0.75 8.16 -25.08
C HIS A 76 -0.67 7.62 -25.27
N GLY A 77 -1.67 8.13 -24.54
CA GLY A 77 -3.07 7.75 -24.62
C GLY A 77 -3.60 7.00 -23.39
N PRO A 78 -4.83 6.46 -23.48
CA PRO A 78 -5.47 5.74 -22.39
C PRO A 78 -4.73 4.45 -22.02
N LEU A 79 -4.57 4.21 -20.72
CA LEU A 79 -3.94 3.02 -20.17
C LEU A 79 -4.95 2.23 -19.34
N PHE A 80 -5.12 0.97 -19.68
CA PHE A 80 -6.03 0.03 -19.03
C PHE A 80 -5.25 -1.10 -18.34
N VAL A 81 -5.92 -1.85 -17.48
CA VAL A 81 -5.50 -3.17 -17.00
C VAL A 81 -6.65 -4.15 -17.17
N ALA A 82 -6.37 -5.37 -17.60
CA ALA A 82 -7.36 -6.42 -17.73
C ALA A 82 -7.78 -6.96 -16.35
N LEU A 83 -9.08 -7.26 -16.20
CA LEU A 83 -9.61 -8.00 -15.05
C LEU A 83 -9.37 -9.49 -15.27
N ASN A 84 -8.67 -10.12 -14.37
CA ASN A 84 -8.38 -11.54 -14.37
C ASN A 84 -9.16 -12.24 -13.24
N ASP A 85 -10.18 -13.00 -13.62
CA ASP A 85 -11.02 -13.74 -12.66
C ASP A 85 -10.40 -15.08 -12.24
N ASP A 86 -9.36 -15.55 -12.98
CA ASP A 86 -8.80 -16.90 -12.84
C ASP A 86 -7.62 -16.97 -11.86
N VAL A 87 -7.24 -15.86 -11.23
CA VAL A 87 -6.17 -15.85 -10.22
C VAL A 87 -6.66 -16.59 -8.96
N PRO A 88 -6.02 -17.66 -8.52
CA PRO A 88 -6.40 -18.39 -7.33
C PRO A 88 -6.39 -17.51 -6.08
N HIS A 89 -7.38 -17.70 -5.19
CA HIS A 89 -7.34 -17.09 -3.86
C HIS A 89 -6.17 -17.68 -3.07
N GLY A 90 -5.36 -16.82 -2.45
CA GLY A 90 -4.21 -17.28 -1.65
C GLY A 90 -2.99 -17.73 -2.45
N ALA A 91 -2.92 -17.39 -3.74
CA ALA A 91 -1.71 -17.62 -4.53
C ALA A 91 -0.48 -17.07 -3.79
N SER A 92 0.52 -17.92 -3.63
CA SER A 92 1.81 -17.54 -3.05
C SER A 92 2.45 -16.44 -3.90
N ARG A 93 3.07 -15.46 -3.26
CA ARG A 93 3.87 -14.47 -3.98
C ARG A 93 5.05 -15.18 -4.67
N PRO A 94 5.33 -14.89 -5.94
CA PRO A 94 6.46 -15.49 -6.63
C PRO A 94 7.78 -15.12 -5.93
N ALA A 95 8.71 -16.06 -5.93
CA ALA A 95 10.07 -15.79 -5.51
C ALA A 95 10.64 -14.64 -6.38
N GLY A 96 11.28 -13.66 -5.75
CA GLY A 96 11.84 -12.51 -6.46
C GLY A 96 10.86 -11.35 -6.73
N LEU A 97 9.58 -11.42 -6.31
CA LEU A 97 8.66 -10.30 -6.45
C LEU A 97 9.24 -9.01 -5.84
N TRP A 98 9.84 -9.11 -4.67
CA TRP A 98 10.42 -7.95 -3.98
C TRP A 98 11.64 -7.37 -4.71
N ASP A 99 12.43 -8.21 -5.37
CA ASP A 99 13.58 -7.76 -6.16
C ASP A 99 13.09 -7.01 -7.40
N MET A 100 12.08 -7.53 -8.10
CA MET A 100 11.44 -6.84 -9.23
C MET A 100 10.82 -5.51 -8.80
N VAL A 101 10.06 -5.50 -7.70
CA VAL A 101 9.41 -4.30 -7.19
C VAL A 101 10.43 -3.24 -6.78
N GLN A 102 11.56 -3.63 -6.16
CA GLN A 102 12.62 -2.70 -5.79
C GLN A 102 13.42 -2.16 -6.98
N ALA A 103 13.42 -2.85 -8.10
CA ALA A 103 14.11 -2.41 -9.33
C ALA A 103 13.30 -1.38 -10.14
N LEU A 104 11.98 -1.29 -9.93
CA LEU A 104 11.11 -0.37 -10.66
C LEU A 104 11.28 1.08 -10.17
N PRO A 105 11.23 2.09 -11.09
CA PRO A 105 11.13 3.50 -10.73
C PRO A 105 9.83 3.81 -9.97
N ASP A 106 9.82 4.90 -9.20
CA ASP A 106 8.69 5.29 -8.34
C ASP A 106 7.36 5.40 -9.10
N GLU A 107 7.37 5.99 -10.31
CA GLU A 107 6.18 6.12 -11.15
C GLU A 107 5.61 4.77 -11.61
N GLU A 108 6.48 3.83 -11.95
CA GLU A 108 6.08 2.47 -12.34
C GLU A 108 5.56 1.69 -11.13
N LEU A 109 6.18 1.87 -9.97
CA LEU A 109 5.71 1.30 -8.70
C LEU A 109 4.32 1.81 -8.32
N ALA A 110 4.09 3.12 -8.44
CA ALA A 110 2.79 3.73 -8.15
C ALA A 110 1.70 3.21 -9.10
N LEU A 111 2.03 3.06 -10.39
CA LEU A 111 1.15 2.49 -11.40
C LEU A 111 0.83 1.02 -11.09
N PHE A 112 1.86 0.21 -10.82
CA PHE A 112 1.69 -1.19 -10.43
C PHE A 112 0.82 -1.35 -9.19
N GLY A 113 1.10 -0.57 -8.14
CA GLY A 113 0.34 -0.62 -6.88
C GLY A 113 -1.15 -0.34 -7.09
N GLY A 114 -1.48 0.69 -7.86
CA GLY A 114 -2.86 1.02 -8.21
C GLY A 114 -3.56 -0.05 -9.04
N ALA A 115 -2.88 -0.56 -10.07
CA ALA A 115 -3.40 -1.61 -10.94
C ALA A 115 -3.66 -2.90 -10.16
N ARG A 116 -2.68 -3.35 -9.36
CA ARG A 116 -2.77 -4.53 -8.51
C ARG A 116 -3.96 -4.45 -7.54
N SER A 117 -4.07 -3.34 -6.83
CA SER A 117 -5.16 -3.14 -5.85
C SER A 117 -6.54 -3.18 -6.52
N LEU A 118 -6.70 -2.56 -7.69
CA LEU A 118 -7.96 -2.56 -8.43
C LEU A 118 -8.31 -3.96 -8.94
N VAL A 119 -7.37 -4.68 -9.56
CA VAL A 119 -7.60 -6.04 -10.07
C VAL A 119 -7.94 -6.99 -8.93
N ASP A 120 -7.19 -6.95 -7.80
CA ASP A 120 -7.47 -7.79 -6.64
C ASP A 120 -8.84 -7.47 -6.01
N TRP A 121 -9.20 -6.18 -5.93
CA TRP A 121 -10.51 -5.79 -5.45
C TRP A 121 -11.64 -6.34 -6.31
N HIS A 122 -11.55 -6.22 -7.64
CA HIS A 122 -12.54 -6.79 -8.56
C HIS A 122 -12.71 -8.29 -8.41
N ARG A 123 -11.60 -9.01 -8.23
CA ARG A 123 -11.59 -10.45 -8.02
C ARG A 123 -12.33 -10.87 -6.74
N ARG A 124 -12.17 -10.10 -5.66
CA ARG A 124 -12.74 -10.42 -4.34
C ARG A 124 -14.18 -9.94 -4.16
N HIS A 125 -14.64 -8.93 -4.91
CA HIS A 125 -15.92 -8.25 -4.67
C HIS A 125 -16.94 -8.51 -5.79
N ARG A 126 -17.00 -9.74 -6.29
CA ARG A 126 -17.91 -10.14 -7.38
C ARG A 126 -19.37 -10.17 -6.99
N PHE A 127 -19.68 -10.19 -5.71
CA PHE A 127 -21.04 -10.21 -5.18
C PHE A 127 -21.34 -8.94 -4.38
N CYS A 128 -22.61 -8.55 -4.38
CA CYS A 128 -23.09 -7.38 -3.66
C CYS A 128 -23.10 -7.64 -2.16
N ALA A 129 -22.40 -6.80 -1.39
CA ALA A 129 -22.38 -6.91 0.08
C ALA A 129 -23.76 -6.64 0.72
N ASN A 130 -24.68 -5.98 0.01
CA ASN A 130 -26.02 -5.67 0.53
C ASN A 130 -27.04 -6.79 0.28
N CYS A 131 -27.04 -7.45 -0.89
CA CYS A 131 -28.07 -8.43 -1.25
C CYS A 131 -27.55 -9.78 -1.77
N GLY A 132 -26.24 -9.97 -1.84
CA GLY A 132 -25.61 -11.22 -2.29
C GLY A 132 -25.62 -11.46 -3.80
N GLN A 133 -26.33 -10.66 -4.59
CA GLN A 133 -26.41 -10.86 -6.05
C GLN A 133 -25.10 -10.47 -6.75
N PRO A 134 -24.81 -11.03 -7.94
CA PRO A 134 -23.63 -10.67 -8.72
C PRO A 134 -23.55 -9.17 -9.02
N THR A 135 -22.34 -8.66 -9.11
CA THR A 135 -22.05 -7.29 -9.49
C THR A 135 -21.23 -7.26 -10.78
N HIS A 136 -21.28 -6.16 -11.52
CA HIS A 136 -20.46 -5.93 -12.71
C HIS A 136 -19.64 -4.64 -12.58
N PRO A 137 -18.49 -4.52 -13.26
CA PRO A 137 -17.72 -3.30 -13.29
C PRO A 137 -18.51 -2.11 -13.84
N SER A 138 -18.37 -0.95 -13.23
CA SER A 138 -18.92 0.34 -13.66
C SER A 138 -17.86 1.42 -13.53
N LYS A 139 -18.13 2.63 -14.04
CA LYS A 139 -17.17 3.75 -14.01
C LYS A 139 -15.78 3.35 -14.54
N ALA A 140 -15.78 2.71 -15.72
CA ALA A 140 -14.54 2.18 -16.34
C ALA A 140 -13.68 1.36 -15.35
N GLY A 141 -14.31 0.57 -14.48
CA GLY A 141 -13.67 -0.30 -13.50
C GLY A 141 -13.38 0.33 -12.13
N TRP A 142 -13.74 1.60 -11.89
CA TRP A 142 -13.55 2.24 -10.58
C TRP A 142 -14.74 2.08 -9.63
N ALA A 143 -15.71 1.28 -10.04
CA ALA A 143 -16.82 0.82 -9.19
C ALA A 143 -17.31 -0.54 -9.68
N ARG A 144 -18.13 -1.18 -8.87
CA ARG A 144 -18.96 -2.32 -9.25
C ARG A 144 -20.40 -1.99 -8.90
N ARG A 145 -21.35 -2.41 -9.73
CA ARG A 145 -22.77 -2.18 -9.51
C ARG A 145 -23.54 -3.49 -9.48
N CYS A 146 -24.43 -3.60 -8.51
CA CYS A 146 -25.37 -4.71 -8.42
C CYS A 146 -26.42 -4.61 -9.53
N ASP A 147 -26.61 -5.68 -10.31
CA ASP A 147 -27.44 -5.63 -11.51
C ASP A 147 -28.92 -5.76 -11.17
N VAL A 148 -29.67 -4.66 -11.31
CA VAL A 148 -31.12 -4.62 -11.09
C VAL A 148 -31.87 -5.52 -12.06
N GLN A 149 -31.38 -5.66 -13.31
CA GLN A 149 -32.01 -6.49 -14.32
C GLN A 149 -31.91 -7.99 -14.02
N GLN A 150 -30.90 -8.37 -13.20
CA GLN A 150 -30.72 -9.74 -12.72
C GLN A 150 -31.23 -9.94 -11.28
N GLY A 151 -32.12 -9.08 -10.80
CA GLY A 151 -32.70 -9.18 -9.46
C GLY A 151 -31.85 -8.58 -8.35
N GLY A 152 -30.85 -7.81 -8.70
CA GLY A 152 -30.01 -7.10 -7.74
C GLY A 152 -30.63 -5.81 -7.23
N CYS A 153 -30.04 -5.22 -6.18
CA CYS A 153 -30.54 -4.04 -5.49
C CYS A 153 -30.06 -2.69 -6.06
N GLY A 154 -29.20 -2.68 -7.08
CA GLY A 154 -28.66 -1.46 -7.70
C GLY A 154 -27.53 -0.76 -6.91
N THR A 155 -27.15 -1.28 -5.74
CA THR A 155 -26.08 -0.70 -4.90
C THR A 155 -24.76 -0.63 -5.67
N GLU A 156 -24.08 0.50 -5.55
CA GLU A 156 -22.73 0.71 -6.09
C GLU A 156 -21.69 0.44 -5.00
N HIS A 157 -20.61 -0.25 -5.37
CA HIS A 157 -19.49 -0.58 -4.50
C HIS A 157 -18.22 0.05 -5.07
N PHE A 158 -17.41 0.64 -4.19
CA PHE A 158 -16.16 1.29 -4.54
C PHE A 158 -14.95 0.46 -4.10
N PRO A 159 -13.78 0.61 -4.74
CA PRO A 159 -12.56 -0.06 -4.33
C PRO A 159 -12.26 0.20 -2.85
N ARG A 160 -11.93 -0.87 -2.14
CA ARG A 160 -11.57 -0.80 -0.72
C ARG A 160 -10.12 -0.37 -0.58
N VAL A 161 -9.86 0.52 0.37
CA VAL A 161 -8.54 0.86 0.87
C VAL A 161 -8.62 0.76 2.40
N ASP A 162 -7.80 -0.12 3.00
CA ASP A 162 -7.81 -0.31 4.44
C ASP A 162 -6.85 0.68 5.12
N PRO A 163 -7.31 1.54 6.04
CA PRO A 163 -6.45 2.45 6.79
C PRO A 163 -5.66 1.67 7.84
N VAL A 164 -4.33 1.87 7.85
CA VAL A 164 -3.39 1.21 8.78
C VAL A 164 -2.45 2.28 9.34
N THR A 165 -2.37 2.38 10.66
CA THR A 165 -1.32 3.19 11.30
C THR A 165 -0.04 2.39 11.41
N ILE A 166 1.10 3.07 11.23
CA ILE A 166 2.43 2.52 11.50
C ILE A 166 3.21 3.56 12.29
N MET A 167 3.76 3.18 13.44
CA MET A 167 4.21 4.16 14.40
C MET A 167 5.54 3.81 15.08
N LEU A 168 6.28 4.86 15.43
CA LEU A 168 7.38 4.80 16.38
C LEU A 168 6.95 5.48 17.68
N ALA A 169 6.95 4.75 18.80
CA ALA A 169 6.87 5.35 20.10
C ALA A 169 8.26 5.85 20.51
N GLU A 170 8.39 7.13 20.86
CA GLU A 170 9.65 7.74 21.31
C GLU A 170 9.61 8.00 22.81
N TYR A 171 10.66 7.57 23.52
CA TYR A 171 10.86 7.83 24.92
C TYR A 171 12.35 8.06 25.23
N GLU A 172 12.68 9.21 25.83
CA GLU A 172 14.05 9.58 26.24
C GLU A 172 15.11 9.33 25.13
N GLY A 173 14.84 9.77 23.91
CA GLY A 173 15.76 9.66 22.77
C GLY A 173 15.93 8.26 22.20
N ARG A 174 15.04 7.32 22.56
CA ARG A 174 14.96 5.97 22.00
C ARG A 174 13.61 5.76 21.33
N ILE A 175 13.54 4.86 20.38
CA ILE A 175 12.30 4.44 19.75
C ILE A 175 12.03 2.96 19.99
N LEU A 176 10.75 2.62 20.11
CA LEU A 176 10.29 1.24 20.21
C LEU A 176 10.14 0.64 18.82
N ILE A 177 10.72 -0.54 18.64
CA ILE A 177 10.57 -1.38 17.45
C ILE A 177 10.16 -2.78 17.87
N GLY A 178 9.38 -3.45 17.03
CA GLY A 178 8.89 -4.80 17.30
C GLY A 178 9.10 -5.75 16.14
N ARG A 179 8.93 -7.04 16.40
CA ARG A 179 8.94 -8.10 15.38
C ARG A 179 7.81 -9.09 15.61
N GLN A 180 7.29 -9.61 14.51
CA GLN A 180 6.28 -10.66 14.50
C GLN A 180 6.93 -12.04 14.35
N HIS A 181 6.29 -13.08 14.87
CA HIS A 181 6.74 -14.48 14.79
C HIS A 181 7.05 -14.98 13.36
N SER A 182 6.35 -14.44 12.36
CA SER A 182 6.52 -14.83 10.95
C SER A 182 7.74 -14.20 10.26
N TRP A 183 8.43 -13.26 10.92
CA TRP A 183 9.54 -12.54 10.30
C TRP A 183 10.86 -13.29 10.45
N PRO A 184 11.80 -13.11 9.51
CA PRO A 184 13.15 -13.62 9.66
C PRO A 184 13.79 -13.15 10.96
N GLU A 185 14.62 -14.01 11.56
CA GLU A 185 15.35 -13.67 12.78
C GLU A 185 16.12 -12.34 12.64
N GLY A 186 16.09 -11.54 13.69
CA GLY A 186 16.73 -10.22 13.74
C GLY A 186 16.06 -9.10 12.97
N ARG A 187 14.98 -9.37 12.24
CA ARG A 187 14.21 -8.32 11.55
C ARG A 187 13.22 -7.65 12.48
N TYR A 188 13.36 -6.31 12.60
CA TYR A 188 12.43 -5.46 13.35
C TYR A 188 11.90 -4.33 12.47
N SER A 189 10.76 -3.78 12.87
CA SER A 189 10.09 -2.65 12.21
C SER A 189 9.37 -1.78 13.24
N ALA A 190 8.81 -0.68 12.79
CA ALA A 190 7.79 0.05 13.53
C ALA A 190 6.55 -0.84 13.75
N LEU A 191 5.84 -0.66 14.86
CA LEU A 191 4.57 -1.32 15.14
C LEU A 191 3.50 -0.80 14.19
N ALA A 192 2.47 -1.61 13.89
CA ALA A 192 1.44 -1.21 12.94
C ALA A 192 0.15 -1.99 13.13
N GLY A 193 -0.99 -1.28 13.14
CA GLY A 193 -2.30 -1.87 13.24
C GLY A 193 -3.37 -1.15 12.43
N PHE A 194 -4.52 -1.78 12.28
CA PHE A 194 -5.65 -1.21 11.54
C PHE A 194 -6.35 -0.12 12.35
N VAL A 195 -6.79 0.93 11.66
CA VAL A 195 -7.72 1.90 12.23
C VAL A 195 -9.10 1.25 12.30
N GLU A 196 -9.72 1.24 13.48
CA GLU A 196 -11.04 0.69 13.68
C GLU A 196 -12.17 1.70 13.35
N PRO A 197 -13.39 1.22 13.05
CA PRO A 197 -14.51 2.10 12.79
C PRO A 197 -14.80 3.05 13.96
N GLY A 198 -14.70 4.36 13.70
CA GLY A 198 -14.97 5.41 14.69
C GLY A 198 -13.71 6.02 15.30
N GLU A 199 -12.53 5.49 15.01
CA GLU A 199 -11.27 6.05 15.50
C GLU A 199 -10.69 7.12 14.57
N THR A 200 -9.98 8.07 15.16
CA THR A 200 -8.99 8.90 14.46
C THR A 200 -7.65 8.16 14.33
N ILE A 201 -6.72 8.70 13.52
CA ILE A 201 -5.36 8.15 13.40
C ILE A 201 -4.65 8.13 14.75
N GLU A 202 -4.79 9.21 15.53
CA GLU A 202 -4.15 9.38 16.82
C GLU A 202 -4.68 8.38 17.86
N GLU A 203 -5.99 8.13 17.85
CA GLU A 203 -6.64 7.14 18.73
C GLU A 203 -6.19 5.73 18.39
N ALA A 204 -6.13 5.38 17.09
CA ALA A 204 -5.65 4.08 16.64
C ALA A 204 -4.18 3.86 17.02
N VAL A 205 -3.30 4.87 16.83
CA VAL A 205 -1.89 4.80 17.29
C VAL A 205 -1.79 4.55 18.79
N ALA A 206 -2.58 5.28 19.59
CA ALA A 206 -2.55 5.13 21.05
C ALA A 206 -3.06 3.76 21.51
N ARG A 207 -4.10 3.23 20.87
CA ARG A 207 -4.66 1.91 21.16
C ARG A 207 -3.68 0.80 20.78
N GLU A 208 -3.17 0.79 19.54
CA GLU A 208 -2.25 -0.25 19.06
C GLU A 208 -0.96 -0.33 19.90
N LEU A 209 -0.36 0.82 20.24
CA LEU A 209 0.83 0.86 21.11
C LEU A 209 0.53 0.33 22.52
N PHE A 210 -0.68 0.55 23.02
CA PHE A 210 -1.07 0.03 24.31
C PHE A 210 -1.41 -1.46 24.25
N GLU A 211 -2.11 -1.93 23.23
CA GLU A 211 -2.49 -3.33 23.06
C GLU A 211 -1.28 -4.22 22.77
N GLU A 212 -0.44 -3.83 21.81
CA GLU A 212 0.72 -4.63 21.39
C GLU A 212 1.88 -4.61 22.40
N ALA A 213 2.11 -3.46 23.08
CA ALA A 213 3.32 -3.25 23.89
C ALA A 213 3.10 -2.64 25.27
N GLY A 214 1.87 -2.34 25.69
CA GLY A 214 1.57 -1.70 26.96
C GLY A 214 1.94 -0.21 27.06
N ILE A 215 2.35 0.42 25.94
CA ILE A 215 2.86 1.78 25.90
C ILE A 215 1.74 2.80 25.81
N ARG A 216 1.74 3.75 26.75
CA ARG A 216 0.85 4.93 26.72
C ARG A 216 1.54 6.11 26.09
N VAL A 217 0.79 6.89 25.30
CA VAL A 217 1.31 8.05 24.58
C VAL A 217 0.54 9.32 24.97
N SER A 218 1.23 10.47 24.92
CA SER A 218 0.68 11.80 25.23
C SER A 218 0.44 12.66 24.00
N ARG A 219 1.11 12.32 22.88
CA ARG A 219 1.06 13.06 21.62
C ARG A 219 1.33 12.11 20.48
N VAL A 220 0.66 12.34 19.33
CA VAL A 220 0.89 11.63 18.08
C VAL A 220 1.04 12.65 16.97
N ASP A 221 2.10 12.54 16.18
CA ASP A 221 2.37 13.41 15.04
C ASP A 221 2.37 12.56 13.75
N TYR A 222 1.52 12.93 12.79
CA TYR A 222 1.55 12.34 11.46
C TYR A 222 2.79 12.79 10.69
N VAL A 223 3.45 11.86 10.01
CA VAL A 223 4.67 12.12 9.25
C VAL A 223 4.44 11.99 7.74
N MET A 224 3.94 10.84 7.28
CA MET A 224 3.72 10.56 5.87
C MET A 224 2.76 9.39 5.67
N SER A 225 2.34 9.16 4.41
CA SER A 225 1.56 7.97 4.07
C SER A 225 2.14 7.22 2.87
N GLN A 226 1.79 5.95 2.79
CA GLN A 226 2.20 5.05 1.71
C GLN A 226 1.03 4.17 1.29
N PRO A 227 0.65 4.14 -0.02
CA PRO A 227 -0.17 3.06 -0.55
C PRO A 227 0.59 1.73 -0.45
N TRP A 228 -0.04 0.71 0.13
CA TRP A 228 0.55 -0.62 0.25
C TRP A 228 -0.37 -1.64 -0.42
N PRO A 229 -0.04 -2.10 -1.65
CA PRO A 229 -0.95 -2.91 -2.48
C PRO A 229 -0.97 -4.40 -2.12
N PHE A 230 -0.85 -4.75 -0.83
CA PHE A 230 -0.80 -6.12 -0.34
C PHE A 230 -1.70 -6.32 0.89
N PRO A 231 -3.05 -6.42 0.71
CA PRO A 231 -3.77 -6.34 -0.58
C PRO A 231 -4.04 -4.92 -1.07
N SER A 232 -4.44 -3.97 -0.22
CA SER A 232 -4.75 -2.58 -0.55
C SER A 232 -4.92 -1.75 0.72
N SER A 233 -3.82 -1.38 1.35
CA SER A 233 -3.82 -0.54 2.55
C SER A 233 -3.29 0.86 2.25
N LEU A 234 -3.72 1.83 3.07
CA LEU A 234 -3.05 3.11 3.20
C LEU A 234 -2.32 3.12 4.54
N MET A 235 -0.99 2.97 4.48
CA MET A 235 -0.14 3.09 5.66
C MET A 235 0.02 4.56 6.04
N MET A 236 -0.31 4.90 7.28
CA MET A 236 -0.20 6.27 7.84
C MET A 236 0.85 6.26 8.94
N ALA A 237 2.03 6.79 8.61
CA ALA A 237 3.21 6.77 9.47
C ALA A 237 3.16 7.91 10.49
N CYS A 238 3.34 7.58 11.76
CA CYS A 238 3.29 8.49 12.87
C CYS A 238 4.49 8.34 13.81
N ILE A 239 4.83 9.40 14.54
CA ILE A 239 5.70 9.35 15.70
C ILE A 239 4.86 9.72 16.91
N ALA A 240 4.91 8.90 17.97
CA ALA A 240 4.14 9.07 19.18
C ALA A 240 5.06 9.29 20.39
N GLN A 241 4.77 10.28 21.23
CA GLN A 241 5.52 10.53 22.46
C GLN A 241 5.02 9.61 23.57
N ALA A 242 5.81 8.61 23.92
CA ALA A 242 5.53 7.71 25.01
C ALA A 242 5.68 8.40 26.39
N THR A 243 4.91 7.95 27.37
CA THR A 243 4.94 8.46 28.75
C THR A 243 5.74 7.57 29.69
N GLY A 244 6.25 6.45 29.23
CA GLY A 244 7.08 5.49 29.95
C GLY A 244 7.67 4.46 29.01
N SER A 245 8.56 3.60 29.52
CA SER A 245 9.29 2.59 28.72
C SER A 245 9.02 1.14 29.14
N ASP A 246 8.20 0.89 30.15
CA ASP A 246 7.88 -0.45 30.61
C ASP A 246 7.04 -1.18 29.56
N LEU A 247 7.49 -2.36 29.10
CA LEU A 247 6.85 -3.13 28.08
C LEU A 247 5.96 -4.22 28.68
N THR A 248 4.78 -4.39 28.11
CA THR A 248 3.88 -5.53 28.33
C THR A 248 3.41 -5.99 26.97
N LEU A 249 4.04 -7.01 26.42
CA LEU A 249 3.79 -7.47 25.05
C LEU A 249 2.56 -8.36 24.98
N ASP A 250 1.74 -8.18 23.95
CA ASP A 250 0.82 -9.21 23.50
C ASP A 250 1.61 -10.24 22.68
N GLU A 251 2.03 -11.32 23.35
CA GLU A 251 2.83 -12.39 22.73
C GLU A 251 2.09 -13.14 21.62
N THR A 252 0.80 -12.88 21.41
CA THR A 252 0.04 -13.49 20.28
C THR A 252 0.30 -12.74 18.97
N GLU A 253 0.69 -11.48 19.03
CA GLU A 253 0.94 -10.62 17.85
C GLU A 253 2.42 -10.27 17.72
N ILE A 254 3.08 -9.90 18.81
CA ILE A 254 4.47 -9.43 18.86
C ILE A 254 5.34 -10.45 19.57
N GLU A 255 6.32 -11.03 18.83
CA GLU A 255 7.28 -11.97 19.39
C GLU A 255 8.30 -11.29 20.32
N ASP A 256 8.73 -10.09 19.96
CA ASP A 256 9.69 -9.30 20.72
C ASP A 256 9.59 -7.81 20.38
N ALA A 257 9.88 -6.95 21.34
CA ALA A 257 9.99 -5.51 21.14
C ALA A 257 11.14 -4.94 21.98
N ILE A 258 11.90 -4.03 21.38
CA ILE A 258 13.08 -3.42 21.99
C ILE A 258 13.10 -1.90 21.80
N TRP A 259 13.63 -1.20 22.79
CA TRP A 259 13.98 0.20 22.68
C TRP A 259 15.37 0.36 22.07
N VAL A 260 15.48 1.12 20.98
CA VAL A 260 16.75 1.37 20.28
C VAL A 260 17.06 2.85 20.23
N ASP A 261 18.36 3.16 20.36
CA ASP A 261 18.88 4.52 20.28
C ASP A 261 19.25 4.93 18.84
N GLU A 262 19.66 6.20 18.71
CA GLU A 262 20.05 6.78 17.42
C GLU A 262 21.21 6.03 16.75
N ALA A 263 22.23 5.61 17.50
CA ALA A 263 23.38 4.92 16.95
C ALA A 263 23.01 3.54 16.40
N GLN A 264 22.17 2.82 17.14
CA GLN A 264 21.64 1.51 16.73
C GLN A 264 20.77 1.59 15.47
N VAL A 265 19.90 2.60 15.37
CA VAL A 265 19.09 2.84 14.18
C VAL A 265 19.96 3.19 12.97
N ARG A 266 20.98 4.04 13.13
CA ARG A 266 21.94 4.38 12.06
C ARG A 266 22.67 3.15 11.55
N ALA A 267 23.21 2.33 12.43
CA ALA A 267 23.92 1.10 12.09
C ALA A 267 23.02 0.14 11.29
N ALA A 268 21.77 -0.05 11.75
CA ALA A 268 20.80 -0.91 11.06
C ALA A 268 20.42 -0.39 9.66
N LEU A 269 20.16 0.92 9.52
CA LEU A 269 19.83 1.52 8.21
C LEU A 269 21.01 1.51 7.24
N ALA A 270 22.25 1.58 7.75
CA ALA A 270 23.47 1.46 6.96
C ALA A 270 23.78 -0.01 6.58
N GLY A 271 23.12 -0.99 7.22
CA GLY A 271 23.41 -2.41 7.02
C GLY A 271 24.77 -2.83 7.57
N GLU A 272 25.21 -2.20 8.68
CA GLU A 272 26.53 -2.48 9.27
C GLU A 272 26.61 -3.92 9.79
N PRO A 273 27.74 -4.61 9.61
CA PRO A 273 27.95 -5.91 10.22
C PRO A 273 27.82 -5.84 11.75
N GLY A 274 26.96 -6.70 12.32
CA GLY A 274 26.72 -6.71 13.77
C GLY A 274 25.73 -5.65 14.26
N ALA A 275 25.01 -4.96 13.38
CA ALA A 275 23.88 -4.11 13.76
C ALA A 275 22.88 -4.92 14.60
N LEU A 276 22.29 -4.29 15.63
CA LEU A 276 21.39 -4.94 16.60
C LEU A 276 20.17 -5.57 15.92
N PHE A 277 19.72 -4.98 14.81
CA PHE A 277 18.58 -5.49 14.04
C PHE A 277 18.74 -5.28 12.53
N LEU A 278 18.02 -6.06 11.76
CA LEU A 278 17.85 -5.88 10.31
C LEU A 278 16.73 -4.88 10.04
N SER A 279 17.08 -3.77 9.39
CA SER A 279 16.12 -2.71 9.08
C SER A 279 15.04 -3.16 8.09
N PRO A 280 13.87 -2.48 8.08
CA PRO A 280 12.91 -2.62 6.99
C PRO A 280 13.53 -2.30 5.63
N PRO A 281 13.00 -2.88 4.53
CA PRO A 281 13.50 -2.54 3.19
C PRO A 281 13.20 -1.08 2.84
N LYS A 282 14.07 -0.46 2.03
CA LYS A 282 13.97 0.96 1.63
C LYS A 282 12.65 1.34 0.93
N ILE A 283 11.94 0.37 0.39
CA ILE A 283 10.63 0.59 -0.22
C ILE A 283 9.52 0.80 0.83
N ALA A 284 9.67 0.29 2.04
CA ALA A 284 8.66 0.36 3.09
C ALA A 284 8.70 1.72 3.82
N VAL A 285 7.52 2.25 4.15
CA VAL A 285 7.38 3.50 4.90
C VAL A 285 8.10 3.46 6.25
N ALA A 286 8.22 2.30 6.89
CA ALA A 286 8.96 2.14 8.14
C ALA A 286 10.43 2.58 8.02
N TRP A 287 11.11 2.27 6.92
CA TRP A 287 12.47 2.74 6.67
C TRP A 287 12.54 4.27 6.61
N HIS A 288 11.58 4.89 5.96
CA HIS A 288 11.46 6.36 5.85
C HIS A 288 11.10 7.00 7.18
N LEU A 289 10.28 6.33 7.99
CA LEU A 289 9.93 6.78 9.32
C LEU A 289 11.15 6.79 10.25
N PHE A 290 12.00 5.74 10.20
CA PHE A 290 13.28 5.70 10.91
C PHE A 290 14.22 6.83 10.47
N THR A 291 14.34 7.04 9.16
CA THR A 291 15.14 8.13 8.59
C THR A 291 14.64 9.51 9.05
N HIS A 292 13.33 9.70 9.06
CA HIS A 292 12.72 10.95 9.53
C HIS A 292 13.02 11.20 11.02
N TRP A 293 12.87 10.16 11.85
CA TRP A 293 13.21 10.27 13.28
C TRP A 293 14.66 10.65 13.50
N LEU A 294 15.61 10.09 12.74
CA LEU A 294 17.01 10.47 12.81
C LEU A 294 17.24 11.96 12.47
N HIS A 295 16.51 12.51 11.49
CA HIS A 295 16.57 13.94 11.20
C HIS A 295 16.06 14.79 12.37
N LEU A 296 14.98 14.39 13.01
CA LEU A 296 14.48 15.08 14.22
C LEU A 296 15.52 15.06 15.36
N CYS A 297 16.26 13.95 15.52
CA CYS A 297 17.35 13.87 16.50
C CYS A 297 18.49 14.86 16.16
N GLU A 298 18.83 15.03 14.88
CA GLU A 298 19.82 16.00 14.43
C GLU A 298 19.38 17.44 14.66
N GLU A 299 18.14 17.78 14.33
CA GLU A 299 17.56 19.11 14.52
C GLU A 299 17.52 19.54 16.00
N ARG A 300 17.26 18.60 16.91
CA ARG A 300 17.23 18.86 18.38
C ARG A 300 18.61 19.16 18.97
N ARG A 301 19.70 18.80 18.28
CA ARG A 301 21.09 19.07 18.71
C ARG A 301 21.66 20.38 18.21
N ASN A 302 21.02 20.97 17.19
CA ASN A 302 21.43 22.26 16.60
C ASN A 302 20.61 23.42 17.18
#